data_75a5661e123ea59fd9bd5812f145aa73
#
_entry.id   75a5661e123ea59fd9bd5812f145aa73
#
_cell.length_a   1.000
_cell.length_b   1.000
_cell.length_c   1.000
_cell.angle_alpha   90.00
_cell.angle_beta   90.00
_cell.angle_gamma   90.00
#
_symmetry.space_group_name_H-M   'P 1'
#
loop_
_entity.id
_entity.type
_entity.pdbx_description
1 polymer ?
#
loop_
_entity_poly.entity_id
_entity_poly.type
_entity_poly.pdbx_seq_one_letter_code
_entity_poly.pdbx_strand_id
1 'polypeptide(L)'
;MAQSTNENSINWQDVGEETTTYVRGLLQLDTRNPPGNEVRAAEYLHALFEAEGIPGEIVGPSKDRGTFIARLKGDGTAPPLLLMSHTDVVAVEPEKWTHDPFSGDIADGFIYGRGALDMKQMVAMEAMTMLLLKRSRVRLKRDVIYMAAADEECGGHEGAGWVVAHCPELIQAEYALNEGGGSGFEINGHRYYPVQTAEKGTVRFRIRTYGRPGHGSVPHDENAIVKLAAILAKFTPDLLPVHFTNTLRGYIAGIASTQPSAIAQALHAVLTDETTADAAVDRLPLEESLKQRLHAMLRNTVTPTVLKAGSQINVIPSEAEALVDGRNLPGWTPAMFLEELRSVIGHEAEITLLDPSTPLEADLQSPLFNSIKDVLNEHDPGATAIPFLLTGGTDAKHVTKLGTKVYGFVPGLYAGEGEGRRVHSHDERVSVRSLHWGVRVLYEVVERFASGA
;
A
#
# COMPACT_ATOMS: atom_id res chain seq x y z
N MET A 1 -22.78 -44.51 -14.21
CA MET A 1 -22.33 -43.12 -14.12
C MET A 1 -22.89 -42.57 -12.82
N ALA A 2 -22.10 -42.59 -11.78
CA ALA A 2 -22.51 -42.01 -10.50
C ALA A 2 -22.17 -40.48 -10.58
N GLN A 3 -23.19 -39.65 -10.51
CA GLN A 3 -23.03 -38.24 -10.24
C GLN A 3 -22.41 -38.13 -8.85
N SER A 4 -21.14 -37.65 -8.78
CA SER A 4 -20.57 -37.22 -7.52
C SER A 4 -21.32 -35.94 -7.12
N THR A 5 -22.21 -36.09 -6.16
CA THR A 5 -22.79 -34.97 -5.45
C THR A 5 -21.64 -34.24 -4.72
N ASN A 6 -21.34 -33.05 -5.17
CA ASN A 6 -20.32 -32.15 -4.57
C ASN A 6 -20.90 -31.70 -3.22
N GLU A 7 -20.61 -32.45 -2.13
CA GLU A 7 -21.15 -32.20 -0.78
C GLU A 7 -20.52 -31.00 -0.06
N ASN A 8 -19.70 -30.18 -0.72
CA ASN A 8 -19.06 -29.00 -0.12
C ASN A 8 -19.09 -27.76 -1.03
N SER A 9 -20.27 -27.36 -1.47
CA SER A 9 -20.36 -26.03 -2.08
C SER A 9 -20.30 -24.96 -0.96
N ILE A 10 -19.28 -24.07 -1.01
CA ILE A 10 -19.16 -22.94 -0.08
C ILE A 10 -20.41 -22.05 -0.22
N ASN A 11 -21.10 -21.78 0.91
CA ASN A 11 -22.18 -20.79 0.94
C ASN A 11 -21.57 -19.39 1.05
N TRP A 12 -21.43 -18.69 -0.06
CA TRP A 12 -20.81 -17.38 -0.12
C TRP A 12 -21.59 -16.28 0.60
N GLN A 13 -22.89 -16.47 0.83
CA GLN A 13 -23.68 -15.55 1.64
C GLN A 13 -23.25 -15.63 3.13
N ASP A 14 -23.19 -16.83 3.68
CA ASP A 14 -22.76 -17.04 5.07
C ASP A 14 -21.31 -16.58 5.28
N VAL A 15 -20.42 -16.87 4.32
CA VAL A 15 -19.02 -16.40 4.34
C VAL A 15 -18.94 -14.86 4.39
N GLY A 16 -19.72 -14.18 3.55
CA GLY A 16 -19.77 -12.73 3.53
C GLY A 16 -20.27 -12.14 4.86
N GLU A 17 -21.31 -12.72 5.44
CA GLU A 17 -21.87 -12.30 6.74
C GLU A 17 -20.87 -12.55 7.89
N GLU A 18 -20.19 -13.69 7.89
CA GLU A 18 -19.14 -14.00 8.85
C GLU A 18 -17.94 -13.05 8.70
N THR A 19 -17.51 -12.77 7.47
CA THR A 19 -16.45 -11.77 7.21
C THR A 19 -16.83 -10.38 7.69
N THR A 20 -18.09 -9.98 7.45
CA THR A 20 -18.65 -8.72 7.96
C THR A 20 -18.56 -8.65 9.49
N THR A 21 -18.85 -9.76 10.17
CA THR A 21 -18.75 -9.85 11.64
C THR A 21 -17.31 -9.68 12.09
N TYR A 22 -16.32 -10.26 11.39
CA TYR A 22 -14.91 -10.12 11.72
C TYR A 22 -14.40 -8.70 11.49
N VAL A 23 -14.78 -8.06 10.38
CA VAL A 23 -14.44 -6.65 10.13
C VAL A 23 -14.95 -5.76 11.25
N ARG A 24 -16.23 -5.93 11.63
CA ARG A 24 -16.83 -5.15 12.71
C ARG A 24 -16.12 -5.38 14.04
N GLY A 25 -15.79 -6.63 14.37
CA GLY A 25 -15.03 -6.96 15.58
C GLY A 25 -13.66 -6.29 15.61
N LEU A 26 -12.94 -6.28 14.50
CA LEU A 26 -11.65 -5.59 14.36
C LEU A 26 -11.79 -4.07 14.45
N LEU A 27 -12.83 -3.47 13.83
CA LEU A 27 -13.06 -2.03 13.88
C LEU A 27 -13.37 -1.53 15.29
N GLN A 28 -14.01 -2.36 16.14
CA GLN A 28 -14.30 -2.03 17.54
C GLN A 28 -13.06 -2.03 18.44
N LEU A 29 -11.93 -2.48 17.94
CA LEU A 29 -10.64 -2.44 18.65
C LEU A 29 -9.89 -1.17 18.28
N ASP A 30 -9.70 -0.27 19.25
CA ASP A 30 -8.88 0.94 19.07
C ASP A 30 -7.39 0.55 19.06
N THR A 31 -6.84 0.54 17.87
CA THR A 31 -5.43 0.26 17.57
C THR A 31 -4.76 1.47 16.90
N ARG A 32 -5.17 2.69 17.29
CA ARG A 32 -4.52 3.91 16.78
C ARG A 32 -3.04 3.92 17.09
N ASN A 33 -2.25 4.23 16.09
CA ASN A 33 -0.80 4.31 16.20
C ASN A 33 -0.31 5.75 15.84
N PRO A 34 0.37 6.46 16.75
CA PRO A 34 0.64 6.11 18.14
C PRO A 34 -0.60 6.16 19.05
N PRO A 35 -0.62 5.49 20.21
CA PRO A 35 0.46 4.74 20.84
C PRO A 35 0.59 3.27 20.39
N GLY A 36 -0.33 2.74 19.58
CA GLY A 36 -0.47 1.32 19.29
C GLY A 36 -1.48 0.64 20.25
N ASN A 37 -1.50 -0.63 20.32
CA ASN A 37 -2.28 -1.60 21.11
C ASN A 37 -2.75 -2.73 20.21
N GLU A 38 -1.98 -3.05 19.22
CA GLU A 38 -2.31 -4.03 18.18
C GLU A 38 -2.43 -5.44 18.76
N VAL A 39 -1.85 -5.67 19.96
CA VAL A 39 -2.05 -6.94 20.68
C VAL A 39 -3.53 -7.29 20.84
N ARG A 40 -4.43 -6.31 20.98
CA ARG A 40 -5.88 -6.54 21.07
C ARG A 40 -6.45 -7.18 19.80
N ALA A 41 -5.98 -6.72 18.63
CA ALA A 41 -6.35 -7.31 17.34
C ALA A 41 -5.70 -8.68 17.16
N ALA A 42 -4.43 -8.83 17.57
CA ALA A 42 -3.72 -10.10 17.54
C ALA A 42 -4.39 -11.17 18.42
N GLU A 43 -4.84 -10.82 19.65
CA GLU A 43 -5.58 -11.72 20.54
C GLU A 43 -6.96 -12.10 19.97
N TYR A 44 -7.66 -11.15 19.36
CA TYR A 44 -8.93 -11.40 18.68
C TYR A 44 -8.77 -12.41 17.54
N LEU A 45 -7.76 -12.23 16.70
CA LEU A 45 -7.44 -13.14 15.60
C LEU A 45 -6.96 -14.50 16.11
N HIS A 46 -6.12 -14.52 17.13
CA HIS A 46 -5.67 -15.76 17.75
C HIS A 46 -6.85 -16.61 18.22
N ALA A 47 -7.83 -16.01 18.89
CA ALA A 47 -9.04 -16.71 19.36
C ALA A 47 -9.87 -17.28 18.18
N LEU A 48 -9.99 -16.54 17.05
CA LEU A 48 -10.67 -17.01 15.84
C LEU A 48 -9.98 -18.25 15.26
N PHE A 49 -8.66 -18.20 15.13
CA PHE A 49 -7.87 -19.28 14.56
C PHE A 49 -7.81 -20.51 15.47
N GLU A 50 -7.71 -20.32 16.78
CA GLU A 50 -7.75 -21.40 17.77
C GLU A 50 -9.07 -22.15 17.74
N ALA A 51 -10.21 -21.44 17.60
CA ALA A 51 -11.54 -22.05 17.47
C ALA A 51 -11.65 -22.98 16.25
N GLU A 52 -10.90 -22.73 15.18
CA GLU A 52 -10.83 -23.54 13.97
C GLU A 52 -9.69 -24.58 14.01
N GLY A 53 -8.95 -24.66 15.09
CA GLY A 53 -7.81 -25.56 15.24
C GLY A 53 -6.66 -25.24 14.27
N ILE A 54 -6.45 -23.95 13.97
CA ILE A 54 -5.31 -23.45 13.23
C ILE A 54 -4.32 -22.86 14.24
N PRO A 55 -3.12 -23.44 14.40
CA PRO A 55 -2.15 -22.92 15.36
C PRO A 55 -1.61 -21.57 14.91
N GLY A 56 -1.46 -20.68 15.85
CA GLY A 56 -0.88 -19.35 15.64
C GLY A 56 -0.17 -18.85 16.90
N GLU A 57 0.63 -17.84 16.72
CA GLU A 57 1.37 -17.20 17.82
C GLU A 57 1.35 -15.69 17.68
N ILE A 58 1.47 -15.00 18.81
CA ILE A 58 1.58 -13.54 18.87
C ILE A 58 3.02 -13.21 19.22
N VAL A 59 3.67 -12.44 18.36
CA VAL A 59 5.07 -12.01 18.54
C VAL A 59 5.17 -10.49 18.45
N GLY A 60 6.21 -9.91 19.04
CA GLY A 60 6.43 -8.46 18.98
C GLY A 60 7.43 -7.96 20.03
N PRO A 61 7.85 -6.69 19.95
CA PRO A 61 8.85 -6.09 20.82
C PRO A 61 8.34 -5.82 22.25
N SER A 62 7.04 -5.73 22.44
CA SER A 62 6.42 -5.41 23.74
C SER A 62 5.05 -6.07 23.87
N LYS A 63 4.48 -6.02 25.09
CA LYS A 63 3.15 -6.58 25.39
C LYS A 63 1.99 -5.89 24.64
N ASP A 64 2.17 -4.65 24.19
CA ASP A 64 1.15 -3.85 23.52
C ASP A 64 1.27 -3.89 21.98
N ARG A 65 2.46 -4.26 21.46
CA ARG A 65 2.80 -4.38 20.04
C ARG A 65 2.78 -5.84 19.60
N GLY A 66 1.62 -6.37 19.32
CA GLY A 66 1.43 -7.78 18.93
C GLY A 66 1.18 -7.96 17.45
N THR A 67 2.02 -8.73 16.76
CA THR A 67 1.80 -9.25 15.41
C THR A 67 1.33 -10.70 15.54
N PHE A 68 0.17 -11.02 14.96
CA PHE A 68 -0.34 -12.39 14.94
C PHE A 68 0.13 -13.11 13.68
N ILE A 69 0.67 -14.33 13.85
CA ILE A 69 1.14 -15.18 12.74
C ILE A 69 0.53 -16.57 12.89
N ALA A 70 -0.02 -17.09 11.79
CA ALA A 70 -0.57 -18.44 11.71
C ALA A 70 -0.15 -19.13 10.41
N ARG A 71 -0.17 -20.48 10.39
CA ARG A 71 0.28 -21.25 9.23
C ARG A 71 -0.58 -22.48 8.98
N LEU A 72 -1.09 -22.60 7.76
CA LEU A 72 -1.62 -23.85 7.23
C LEU A 72 -0.54 -24.59 6.45
N LYS A 73 -0.31 -25.85 6.83
CA LYS A 73 0.70 -26.69 6.18
C LYS A 73 0.21 -27.24 4.85
N GLY A 74 1.04 -27.09 3.81
CA GLY A 74 0.94 -27.81 2.55
C GLY A 74 1.77 -29.10 2.53
N ASP A 75 1.81 -29.77 1.39
CA ASP A 75 2.65 -30.96 1.20
C ASP A 75 4.14 -30.64 0.94
N GLY A 76 4.49 -29.35 0.87
CA GLY A 76 5.86 -28.87 0.71
C GLY A 76 6.42 -29.00 -0.70
N THR A 77 5.61 -29.30 -1.71
CA THR A 77 6.05 -29.41 -3.12
C THR A 77 6.25 -28.06 -3.79
N ALA A 78 5.78 -26.97 -3.16
CA ALA A 78 6.01 -25.59 -3.59
C ALA A 78 6.39 -24.70 -2.39
N PRO A 79 7.16 -23.62 -2.60
CA PRO A 79 7.51 -22.68 -1.54
C PRO A 79 6.29 -21.95 -0.97
N PRO A 80 6.31 -21.49 0.30
CA PRO A 80 5.18 -20.86 0.97
C PRO A 80 4.65 -19.60 0.28
N LEU A 81 3.37 -19.27 0.53
CA LEU A 81 2.70 -18.01 0.27
C LEU A 81 2.45 -17.29 1.60
N LEU A 82 2.74 -15.99 1.67
CA LEU A 82 2.42 -15.14 2.81
C LEU A 82 1.21 -14.24 2.46
N LEU A 83 0.21 -14.23 3.31
CA LEU A 83 -0.86 -13.24 3.35
C LEU A 83 -0.49 -12.26 4.45
N MET A 84 -0.35 -10.97 4.13
CA MET A 84 0.12 -9.99 5.09
C MET A 84 -0.72 -8.72 5.05
N SER A 85 -1.10 -8.28 6.23
CA SER A 85 -1.90 -7.08 6.46
C SER A 85 -1.51 -6.45 7.78
N HIS A 86 -1.90 -5.18 8.02
CA HIS A 86 -1.65 -4.50 9.28
C HIS A 86 -2.93 -4.25 10.08
N THR A 87 -2.78 -4.12 11.40
CA THR A 87 -3.91 -3.98 12.33
C THR A 87 -3.97 -2.61 13.00
N ASP A 88 -2.88 -1.86 12.96
CA ASP A 88 -2.89 -0.47 13.43
C ASP A 88 -3.62 0.46 12.45
N VAL A 89 -3.97 1.62 12.94
CA VAL A 89 -4.71 2.65 12.17
C VAL A 89 -4.25 4.04 12.58
N VAL A 90 -4.35 5.01 11.68
CA VAL A 90 -4.04 6.42 11.97
C VAL A 90 -5.01 7.04 12.97
N ALA A 91 -4.63 8.20 13.49
CA ALA A 91 -5.45 8.99 14.42
C ALA A 91 -6.81 9.37 13.82
N VAL A 92 -7.75 9.69 14.71
CA VAL A 92 -9.10 10.13 14.38
C VAL A 92 -9.42 11.46 15.06
N GLU A 93 -10.32 12.23 14.46
CA GLU A 93 -10.98 13.42 15.04
C GLU A 93 -12.46 13.08 15.21
N PRO A 94 -12.88 12.44 16.32
CA PRO A 94 -14.20 11.83 16.47
C PRO A 94 -15.36 12.79 16.23
N GLU A 95 -15.15 14.07 16.58
CA GLU A 95 -16.15 15.13 16.42
C GLU A 95 -16.48 15.48 14.95
N LYS A 96 -15.68 14.98 14.00
CA LYS A 96 -15.87 15.16 12.55
C LYS A 96 -16.48 13.93 11.87
N TRP A 97 -16.78 12.88 12.64
CA TRP A 97 -17.37 11.66 12.12
C TRP A 97 -18.88 11.64 12.31
N THR A 98 -19.62 11.12 11.33
CA THR A 98 -21.09 10.91 11.45
C THR A 98 -21.43 9.63 12.20
N HIS A 99 -20.54 8.64 12.20
CA HIS A 99 -20.58 7.42 12.99
C HIS A 99 -19.34 7.36 13.89
N ASP A 100 -19.44 6.76 15.07
CA ASP A 100 -18.27 6.56 15.93
C ASP A 100 -17.20 5.76 15.14
N PRO A 101 -15.95 6.28 15.02
CA PRO A 101 -14.90 5.63 14.23
C PRO A 101 -14.51 4.23 14.70
N PHE A 102 -14.94 3.80 15.88
CA PHE A 102 -14.72 2.47 16.43
C PHE A 102 -16.02 1.70 16.73
N SER A 103 -17.16 2.08 16.13
CA SER A 103 -18.43 1.35 16.30
C SER A 103 -18.54 0.10 15.41
N GLY A 104 -17.99 0.14 14.19
CA GLY A 104 -18.28 -0.85 13.16
C GLY A 104 -19.75 -0.83 12.74
N ASP A 105 -20.40 0.33 12.76
CA ASP A 105 -21.80 0.50 12.38
C ASP A 105 -22.03 0.14 10.91
N ILE A 106 -23.19 -0.49 10.66
CA ILE A 106 -23.64 -0.73 9.30
C ILE A 106 -24.77 0.26 8.98
N ALA A 107 -24.54 1.12 8.00
CA ALA A 107 -25.54 2.06 7.50
C ALA A 107 -25.40 2.19 5.98
N ASP A 108 -26.54 2.31 5.28
CA ASP A 108 -26.61 2.53 3.83
C ASP A 108 -25.78 1.53 2.98
N GLY A 109 -25.62 0.30 3.47
CA GLY A 109 -24.85 -0.75 2.78
C GLY A 109 -23.34 -0.68 3.01
N PHE A 110 -22.87 0.16 3.95
CA PHE A 110 -21.45 0.33 4.31
C PHE A 110 -21.20 -0.03 5.78
N ILE A 111 -20.01 -0.52 6.07
CA ILE A 111 -19.47 -0.69 7.41
C ILE A 111 -18.56 0.52 7.67
N TYR A 112 -18.93 1.34 8.66
CA TYR A 112 -18.17 2.53 9.04
C TYR A 112 -17.16 2.22 10.12
N GLY A 113 -15.98 2.79 9.98
CA GLY A 113 -14.93 2.74 11.00
C GLY A 113 -13.57 3.10 10.49
N ARG A 114 -12.69 3.57 11.35
CA ARG A 114 -11.28 3.80 11.05
C ARG A 114 -10.59 2.44 10.83
N GLY A 115 -9.93 2.29 9.68
CA GLY A 115 -9.35 1.03 9.23
C GLY A 115 -10.31 0.19 8.38
N ALA A 116 -11.50 0.70 8.04
CA ALA A 116 -12.45 -0.03 7.19
C ALA A 116 -11.95 -0.21 5.75
N LEU A 117 -11.02 0.65 5.30
CA LEU A 117 -10.34 0.56 4.00
C LEU A 117 -8.83 0.36 4.16
N ASP A 118 -8.24 0.80 5.29
CA ASP A 118 -6.82 0.78 5.56
C ASP A 118 -6.56 0.26 6.99
N MET A 119 -6.37 -1.11 7.18
CA MET A 119 -6.75 -2.15 6.21
C MET A 119 -7.43 -3.35 6.89
N LYS A 120 -8.23 -3.11 7.95
CA LYS A 120 -8.88 -4.17 8.76
C LYS A 120 -9.86 -5.04 7.94
N GLN A 121 -10.41 -4.54 6.82
CA GLN A 121 -11.19 -5.37 5.91
C GLN A 121 -10.31 -6.46 5.25
N MET A 122 -9.06 -6.13 4.89
CA MET A 122 -8.13 -7.11 4.33
C MET A 122 -7.69 -8.12 5.40
N VAL A 123 -7.38 -7.64 6.63
CA VAL A 123 -7.12 -8.51 7.79
C VAL A 123 -8.21 -9.56 7.94
N ALA A 124 -9.49 -9.16 7.87
CA ALA A 124 -10.62 -10.09 7.98
C ALA A 124 -10.78 -11.00 6.75
N MET A 125 -10.56 -10.48 5.53
CA MET A 125 -10.64 -11.30 4.30
C MET A 125 -9.55 -12.36 4.24
N GLU A 126 -8.34 -12.03 4.65
CA GLU A 126 -7.22 -12.98 4.75
C GLU A 126 -7.47 -14.03 5.83
N ALA A 127 -7.94 -13.60 7.01
CA ALA A 127 -8.33 -14.52 8.08
C ALA A 127 -9.41 -15.50 7.60
N MET A 128 -10.50 -15.00 6.99
CA MET A 128 -11.56 -15.85 6.44
C MET A 128 -11.04 -16.80 5.36
N THR A 129 -10.11 -16.35 4.52
CA THR A 129 -9.45 -17.20 3.52
C THR A 129 -8.74 -18.39 4.17
N MET A 130 -7.99 -18.15 5.24
CA MET A 130 -7.34 -19.22 6.01
C MET A 130 -8.34 -20.20 6.61
N LEU A 131 -9.42 -19.68 7.22
CA LEU A 131 -10.49 -20.49 7.78
C LEU A 131 -11.17 -21.36 6.71
N LEU A 132 -11.48 -20.79 5.54
CA LEU A 132 -12.09 -21.51 4.43
C LEU A 132 -11.20 -22.60 3.87
N LEU A 133 -9.90 -22.35 3.68
CA LEU A 133 -8.93 -23.37 3.25
C LEU A 133 -8.93 -24.57 4.22
N LYS A 134 -8.99 -24.30 5.52
CA LYS A 134 -9.07 -25.33 6.57
C LYS A 134 -10.39 -26.08 6.54
N ARG A 135 -11.52 -25.37 6.53
CA ARG A 135 -12.89 -25.96 6.54
C ARG A 135 -13.15 -26.80 5.29
N SER A 136 -12.72 -26.30 4.12
CA SER A 136 -12.86 -27.01 2.82
C SER A 136 -11.85 -28.13 2.63
N ARG A 137 -10.90 -28.31 3.55
CA ARG A 137 -9.84 -29.34 3.49
C ARG A 137 -9.08 -29.31 2.16
N VAL A 138 -8.79 -28.11 1.66
CA VAL A 138 -8.07 -27.93 0.40
C VAL A 138 -6.69 -28.59 0.51
N ARG A 139 -6.34 -29.38 -0.50
CA ARG A 139 -4.99 -29.97 -0.58
C ARG A 139 -4.00 -28.92 -1.06
N LEU A 140 -3.20 -28.41 -0.16
CA LEU A 140 -2.22 -27.36 -0.43
C LEU A 140 -0.89 -27.97 -0.86
N LYS A 141 -0.30 -27.47 -1.94
CA LYS A 141 1.08 -27.79 -2.38
C LYS A 141 2.12 -26.95 -1.63
N ARG A 142 1.71 -25.82 -1.09
CA ARG A 142 2.54 -24.88 -0.36
C ARG A 142 1.92 -24.52 0.98
N ASP A 143 2.75 -24.20 1.97
CA ASP A 143 2.24 -23.58 3.18
C ASP A 143 1.58 -22.23 2.83
N VAL A 144 0.47 -21.92 3.50
CA VAL A 144 -0.11 -20.57 3.50
C VAL A 144 0.09 -19.99 4.88
N ILE A 145 0.81 -18.87 4.93
CA ILE A 145 1.13 -18.13 6.15
C ILE A 145 0.23 -16.92 6.20
N TYR A 146 -0.29 -16.59 7.36
CA TYR A 146 -1.03 -15.37 7.64
C TYR A 146 -0.25 -14.54 8.65
N MET A 147 -0.05 -13.25 8.38
CA MET A 147 0.56 -12.28 9.27
C MET A 147 -0.30 -11.02 9.35
N ALA A 148 -0.86 -10.77 10.53
CA ALA A 148 -1.54 -9.50 10.84
C ALA A 148 -0.56 -8.65 11.69
N ALA A 149 0.12 -7.73 11.01
CA ALA A 149 1.23 -6.96 11.57
C ALA A 149 0.78 -5.76 12.41
N ALA A 150 1.63 -5.35 13.33
CA ALA A 150 1.56 -4.08 14.03
C ALA A 150 2.37 -3.00 13.29
N ASP A 151 2.13 -1.71 13.61
CA ASP A 151 3.05 -0.58 13.37
C ASP A 151 3.25 -0.14 11.91
N GLU A 152 2.45 -0.58 10.94
CA GLU A 152 2.64 -0.19 9.55
C GLU A 152 2.58 1.34 9.36
N GLU A 153 1.57 1.99 9.94
CA GLU A 153 1.28 3.41 9.85
C GLU A 153 2.39 4.32 10.44
N CYS A 154 3.26 3.72 11.27
CA CYS A 154 4.45 4.40 11.81
C CYS A 154 5.76 3.84 11.25
N GLY A 155 5.71 3.03 10.21
CA GLY A 155 6.87 2.55 9.46
C GLY A 155 7.18 1.06 9.59
N GLY A 156 6.42 0.30 10.37
CA GLY A 156 6.48 -1.16 10.49
C GLY A 156 7.70 -1.70 11.24
N HIS A 157 8.47 -0.85 11.91
CA HIS A 157 9.69 -1.26 12.61
C HIS A 157 9.41 -2.16 13.81
N GLU A 158 8.29 -1.93 14.50
CA GLU A 158 7.83 -2.72 15.66
C GLU A 158 6.87 -3.87 15.27
N GLY A 159 6.51 -3.97 13.97
CA GLY A 159 5.67 -5.01 13.38
C GLY A 159 6.45 -5.91 12.43
N ALA A 160 6.18 -5.80 11.12
CA ALA A 160 6.83 -6.62 10.10
C ALA A 160 8.36 -6.51 10.12
N GLY A 161 8.91 -5.33 10.38
CA GLY A 161 10.35 -5.11 10.53
C GLY A 161 10.93 -5.88 11.71
N TRP A 162 10.22 -5.89 12.84
CA TRP A 162 10.64 -6.66 14.02
C TRP A 162 10.61 -8.18 13.75
N VAL A 163 9.55 -8.67 13.10
CA VAL A 163 9.42 -10.10 12.72
C VAL A 163 10.55 -10.52 11.78
N VAL A 164 10.85 -9.72 10.76
CA VAL A 164 11.97 -9.98 9.82
C VAL A 164 13.32 -10.06 10.55
N ALA A 165 13.51 -9.24 11.58
CA ALA A 165 14.77 -9.18 12.32
C ALA A 165 14.93 -10.30 13.37
N HIS A 166 13.85 -10.82 13.96
CA HIS A 166 13.91 -11.69 15.16
C HIS A 166 13.37 -13.11 14.93
N CYS A 167 12.38 -13.28 14.03
CA CYS A 167 11.77 -14.58 13.75
C CYS A 167 11.38 -14.72 12.26
N PRO A 168 12.33 -14.51 11.31
CA PRO A 168 12.05 -14.53 9.87
C PRO A 168 11.51 -15.88 9.38
N GLU A 169 11.84 -16.99 10.05
CA GLU A 169 11.38 -18.34 9.72
C GLU A 169 9.86 -18.49 9.80
N LEU A 170 9.19 -17.66 10.61
CA LEU A 170 7.74 -17.69 10.72
C LEU A 170 7.04 -17.17 9.45
N ILE A 171 7.68 -16.27 8.71
CA ILE A 171 7.07 -15.59 7.56
C ILE A 171 7.80 -15.80 6.24
N GLN A 172 8.88 -16.56 6.21
CA GLN A 172 9.65 -16.77 4.98
C GLN A 172 8.78 -17.44 3.91
N ALA A 173 8.63 -16.77 2.77
CA ALA A 173 7.80 -17.17 1.65
C ALA A 173 8.41 -16.75 0.31
N GLU A 174 8.01 -17.44 -0.78
CA GLU A 174 8.41 -17.02 -2.14
C GLU A 174 7.63 -15.80 -2.61
N TYR A 175 6.33 -15.80 -2.32
CA TYR A 175 5.40 -14.74 -2.69
C TYR A 175 4.63 -14.25 -1.47
N ALA A 176 4.21 -12.97 -1.52
CA ALA A 176 3.27 -12.41 -0.57
C ALA A 176 2.16 -11.62 -1.29
N LEU A 177 0.96 -11.66 -0.69
CA LEU A 177 -0.13 -10.71 -0.95
C LEU A 177 -0.14 -9.68 0.18
N ASN A 178 -0.29 -8.42 -0.18
CA ASN A 178 -0.30 -7.27 0.74
C ASN A 178 -1.31 -6.22 0.26
N GLU A 179 -1.39 -5.10 0.94
CA GLU A 179 -2.13 -3.91 0.52
C GLU A 179 -1.58 -3.25 -0.76
N GLY A 180 -2.25 -2.22 -1.26
CA GLY A 180 -1.75 -1.30 -2.28
C GLY A 180 -2.38 -1.42 -3.67
N GLY A 181 -3.24 -2.41 -3.90
CA GLY A 181 -3.93 -2.62 -5.17
C GLY A 181 -5.28 -3.31 -5.00
N GLY A 182 -5.90 -3.76 -6.09
CA GLY A 182 -7.10 -4.61 -6.07
C GLY A 182 -8.43 -3.87 -6.16
N SER A 183 -8.50 -2.59 -5.81
CA SER A 183 -9.74 -1.80 -5.96
C SER A 183 -9.91 -1.32 -7.40
N GLY A 184 -11.03 -1.69 -8.02
CA GLY A 184 -11.32 -1.38 -9.41
C GLY A 184 -11.52 0.11 -9.68
N PHE A 185 -11.19 0.54 -10.90
CA PHE A 185 -11.56 1.85 -11.45
C PHE A 185 -11.99 1.71 -12.93
N GLU A 186 -12.60 2.75 -13.50
CA GLU A 186 -13.15 2.70 -14.86
C GLU A 186 -12.58 3.82 -15.73
N ILE A 187 -12.30 3.50 -17.01
CA ILE A 187 -11.99 4.47 -18.05
C ILE A 187 -12.83 4.11 -19.28
N ASN A 188 -13.68 5.03 -19.73
CA ASN A 188 -14.54 4.86 -20.91
C ASN A 188 -15.37 3.56 -20.91
N GLY A 189 -15.95 3.20 -19.76
CA GLY A 189 -16.78 2.01 -19.61
C GLY A 189 -16.01 0.69 -19.48
N HIS A 190 -14.67 0.71 -19.47
CA HIS A 190 -13.85 -0.45 -19.24
C HIS A 190 -13.28 -0.42 -17.82
N ARG A 191 -13.43 -1.54 -17.08
CA ARG A 191 -12.96 -1.67 -15.68
C ARG A 191 -11.55 -2.23 -15.62
N TYR A 192 -10.76 -1.67 -14.74
CA TYR A 192 -9.39 -2.06 -14.45
C TYR A 192 -9.22 -2.37 -12.97
N TYR A 193 -8.45 -3.43 -12.68
CA TYR A 193 -8.03 -3.76 -11.32
C TYR A 193 -6.51 -3.62 -11.24
N PRO A 194 -5.99 -2.57 -10.58
CA PRO A 194 -4.56 -2.40 -10.38
C PRO A 194 -4.06 -3.45 -9.39
N VAL A 195 -3.04 -4.18 -9.78
CA VAL A 195 -2.29 -5.07 -8.88
C VAL A 195 -0.96 -4.40 -8.63
N GLN A 196 -0.65 -4.07 -7.39
CA GLN A 196 0.64 -3.48 -7.08
C GLN A 196 1.74 -4.49 -7.36
N THR A 197 2.60 -4.17 -8.29
CA THR A 197 3.81 -4.93 -8.64
C THR A 197 5.07 -4.17 -8.30
N ALA A 198 4.94 -2.90 -7.97
CA ALA A 198 6.06 -2.05 -7.58
C ALA A 198 5.63 -1.03 -6.53
N GLU A 199 6.61 -0.57 -5.75
CA GLU A 199 6.44 0.44 -4.71
C GLU A 199 7.65 1.37 -4.68
N LYS A 200 7.40 2.67 -4.51
CA LYS A 200 8.50 3.62 -4.30
C LYS A 200 9.14 3.42 -2.94
N GLY A 201 10.46 3.54 -2.92
CA GLY A 201 11.20 3.64 -1.68
C GLY A 201 11.04 5.02 -1.04
N THR A 202 11.35 5.12 0.23
CA THR A 202 11.37 6.35 1.00
C THR A 202 12.80 6.91 1.01
N VAL A 203 12.97 8.18 0.65
CA VAL A 203 14.24 8.91 0.77
C VAL A 203 13.93 10.24 1.46
N ARG A 204 13.40 10.18 2.68
CA ARG A 204 13.17 11.37 3.49
C ARG A 204 14.50 12.00 3.89
N PHE A 205 14.56 13.31 3.88
CA PHE A 205 15.80 14.02 4.22
C PHE A 205 15.52 15.40 4.81
N ARG A 206 16.53 15.92 5.51
CA ARG A 206 16.59 17.28 5.99
C ARG A 206 17.49 18.10 5.06
N ILE A 207 17.02 19.27 4.66
CA ILE A 207 17.84 20.31 4.04
C ILE A 207 18.14 21.35 5.11
N ARG A 208 19.42 21.70 5.31
CA ARG A 208 19.83 22.75 6.22
C ARG A 208 20.75 23.74 5.51
N THR A 209 20.48 24.99 5.74
CA THR A 209 21.31 26.13 5.28
C THR A 209 21.84 26.90 6.46
N TYR A 210 23.05 27.43 6.31
CA TYR A 210 23.72 28.20 7.32
C TYR A 210 23.95 29.63 6.85
N GLY A 211 23.90 30.57 7.80
CA GLY A 211 24.12 31.99 7.59
C GLY A 211 24.77 32.68 8.77
N ARG A 212 25.13 33.92 8.59
CA ARG A 212 25.65 34.77 9.65
C ARG A 212 24.48 35.33 10.48
N PRO A 213 24.43 35.09 11.80
CA PRO A 213 23.39 35.68 12.64
C PRO A 213 23.63 37.19 12.77
N GLY A 214 22.52 37.95 13.00
CA GLY A 214 22.63 39.39 13.13
C GLY A 214 21.34 40.05 13.57
N HIS A 215 21.40 41.41 13.70
CA HIS A 215 20.22 42.19 14.01
C HIS A 215 19.37 42.40 12.74
N GLY A 216 18.07 42.15 12.82
CA GLY A 216 17.16 42.19 11.65
C GLY A 216 17.10 43.55 10.94
N SER A 217 17.48 44.66 11.62
CA SER A 217 17.56 45.98 11.01
C SER A 217 18.84 46.21 10.18
N VAL A 218 19.79 45.28 10.19
CA VAL A 218 21.04 45.34 9.41
C VAL A 218 21.08 44.16 8.44
N PRO A 219 20.33 44.22 7.32
CA PRO A 219 20.26 43.12 6.37
C PRO A 219 21.60 42.87 5.69
N HIS A 220 21.87 41.59 5.39
CA HIS A 220 23.06 41.13 4.65
C HIS A 220 22.70 39.91 3.81
N ASP A 221 23.57 39.52 2.89
CA ASP A 221 23.40 38.44 1.91
C ASP A 221 23.61 37.01 2.48
N GLU A 222 24.17 36.90 3.68
CA GLU A 222 24.41 35.58 4.35
C GLU A 222 23.25 35.14 5.26
N ASN A 223 22.00 35.43 4.89
CA ASN A 223 20.83 35.04 5.66
C ASN A 223 20.42 33.58 5.37
N ALA A 224 20.42 32.72 6.40
CA ALA A 224 20.09 31.32 6.27
C ALA A 224 18.67 31.07 5.71
N ILE A 225 17.70 31.91 6.13
CA ILE A 225 16.31 31.79 5.64
C ILE A 225 16.23 32.08 4.14
N VAL A 226 16.91 33.13 3.67
CA VAL A 226 16.91 33.52 2.26
C VAL A 226 17.56 32.45 1.39
N LYS A 227 18.67 31.85 1.86
CA LYS A 227 19.32 30.71 1.18
C LYS A 227 18.39 29.51 1.08
N LEU A 228 17.72 29.11 2.18
CA LEU A 228 16.77 28.00 2.16
C LEU A 228 15.59 28.29 1.25
N ALA A 229 15.01 29.50 1.32
CA ALA A 229 13.89 29.87 0.46
C ALA A 229 14.24 29.82 -1.04
N ALA A 230 15.46 30.23 -1.42
CA ALA A 230 15.94 30.16 -2.81
C ALA A 230 16.06 28.68 -3.30
N ILE A 231 16.44 27.75 -2.42
CA ILE A 231 16.46 26.31 -2.72
C ILE A 231 15.03 25.79 -2.84
N LEU A 232 14.17 26.06 -1.86
CA LEU A 232 12.79 25.57 -1.85
C LEU A 232 11.94 26.13 -2.99
N ALA A 233 12.25 27.32 -3.48
CA ALA A 233 11.58 27.91 -4.66
C ALA A 233 11.78 27.10 -5.95
N LYS A 234 12.75 26.18 -5.99
CA LYS A 234 12.97 25.25 -7.12
C LYS A 234 12.04 24.04 -7.06
N PHE A 235 11.44 23.73 -5.88
CA PHE A 235 10.63 22.53 -5.69
C PHE A 235 9.27 22.68 -6.37
N THR A 236 9.15 22.08 -7.55
CA THR A 236 7.90 21.94 -8.31
C THR A 236 7.53 20.45 -8.40
N PRO A 237 6.29 20.08 -8.70
CA PRO A 237 5.89 18.67 -8.85
C PRO A 237 6.70 17.89 -9.90
N ASP A 238 7.23 18.60 -10.90
CA ASP A 238 8.04 18.11 -12.01
C ASP A 238 9.55 18.38 -11.86
N LEU A 239 10.03 18.67 -10.66
CA LEU A 239 11.42 19.04 -10.38
C LEU A 239 12.43 18.00 -10.90
N LEU A 240 12.18 16.73 -10.66
CA LEU A 240 13.09 15.65 -11.04
C LEU A 240 12.71 15.04 -12.40
N PRO A 241 13.68 14.55 -13.18
CA PRO A 241 13.43 14.05 -14.53
C PRO A 241 12.53 12.81 -14.54
N VAL A 242 11.95 12.54 -15.72
CA VAL A 242 11.14 11.36 -16.00
C VAL A 242 12.02 10.12 -16.14
N HIS A 243 11.51 8.98 -15.63
CA HIS A 243 12.13 7.67 -15.76
C HIS A 243 11.04 6.60 -15.99
N PHE A 244 11.23 5.77 -17.02
CA PHE A 244 10.26 4.73 -17.37
C PHE A 244 10.59 3.38 -16.71
N THR A 245 9.86 3.02 -15.65
CA THR A 245 9.94 1.70 -15.02
C THR A 245 9.21 0.63 -15.83
N ASN A 246 9.50 -0.66 -15.59
CA ASN A 246 8.78 -1.76 -16.24
C ASN A 246 7.30 -1.77 -15.84
N THR A 247 7.01 -1.50 -14.57
CA THR A 247 5.63 -1.42 -14.07
C THR A 247 4.84 -0.30 -14.74
N LEU A 248 5.42 0.90 -14.92
CA LEU A 248 4.77 1.99 -15.65
C LEU A 248 4.47 1.62 -17.09
N ARG A 249 5.43 0.98 -17.78
CA ARG A 249 5.22 0.49 -19.16
C ARG A 249 4.07 -0.52 -19.22
N GLY A 250 4.04 -1.47 -18.28
CA GLY A 250 2.97 -2.45 -18.16
C GLY A 250 1.61 -1.82 -17.84
N TYR A 251 1.57 -0.84 -16.96
CA TYR A 251 0.35 -0.08 -16.60
C TYR A 251 -0.25 0.62 -17.83
N ILE A 252 0.57 1.39 -18.54
CA ILE A 252 0.14 2.11 -19.75
C ILE A 252 -0.28 1.13 -20.86
N ALA A 253 0.49 0.07 -21.10
CA ALA A 253 0.17 -0.94 -22.10
C ALA A 253 -1.15 -1.67 -21.76
N GLY A 254 -1.37 -2.01 -20.49
CA GLY A 254 -2.60 -2.65 -20.02
C GLY A 254 -3.84 -1.78 -20.28
N ILE A 255 -3.77 -0.49 -19.95
CA ILE A 255 -4.87 0.44 -20.26
C ILE A 255 -5.04 0.60 -21.77
N ALA A 256 -3.96 0.86 -22.51
CA ALA A 256 -4.01 1.10 -23.95
C ALA A 256 -4.61 -0.08 -24.74
N SER A 257 -4.40 -1.32 -24.27
CA SER A 257 -4.86 -2.54 -24.97
C SER A 257 -6.38 -2.63 -25.13
N THR A 258 -7.14 -1.90 -24.32
CA THR A 258 -8.62 -1.97 -24.27
C THR A 258 -9.28 -0.66 -24.66
N GLN A 259 -8.49 0.39 -24.92
CA GLN A 259 -9.00 1.72 -25.27
C GLN A 259 -9.11 1.92 -26.78
N PRO A 260 -9.98 2.84 -27.25
CA PRO A 260 -10.03 3.25 -28.65
C PRO A 260 -8.66 3.69 -29.18
N SER A 261 -8.38 3.42 -30.46
CA SER A 261 -7.07 3.63 -31.09
C SER A 261 -6.45 5.02 -30.83
N ALA A 262 -7.25 6.08 -30.84
CA ALA A 262 -6.75 7.44 -30.58
C ALA A 262 -6.25 7.61 -29.14
N ILE A 263 -6.95 7.03 -28.15
CA ILE A 263 -6.56 7.08 -26.73
C ILE A 263 -5.36 6.15 -26.51
N ALA A 264 -5.36 4.96 -27.11
CA ALA A 264 -4.22 4.04 -27.03
C ALA A 264 -2.93 4.68 -27.57
N GLN A 265 -3.01 5.37 -28.71
CA GLN A 265 -1.88 6.11 -29.27
C GLN A 265 -1.41 7.24 -28.34
N ALA A 266 -2.33 8.00 -27.74
CA ALA A 266 -2.00 9.06 -26.78
C ALA A 266 -1.32 8.48 -25.52
N LEU A 267 -1.78 7.34 -25.01
CA LEU A 267 -1.14 6.63 -23.88
C LEU A 267 0.27 6.16 -24.25
N HIS A 268 0.45 5.55 -25.41
CA HIS A 268 1.79 5.12 -25.86
C HIS A 268 2.74 6.30 -26.09
N ALA A 269 2.22 7.48 -26.49
CA ALA A 269 3.03 8.68 -26.66
C ALA A 269 3.73 9.12 -25.37
N VAL A 270 3.14 8.82 -24.18
CA VAL A 270 3.77 9.09 -22.87
C VAL A 270 5.12 8.38 -22.72
N LEU A 271 5.25 7.18 -23.30
CA LEU A 271 6.44 6.33 -23.18
C LEU A 271 7.45 6.52 -24.34
N THR A 272 7.21 7.48 -25.23
CA THR A 272 8.05 7.66 -26.42
C THR A 272 9.36 8.41 -26.11
N ASP A 273 9.26 9.47 -25.28
CA ASP A 273 10.38 10.35 -24.96
C ASP A 273 10.17 10.95 -23.57
N GLU A 274 11.15 10.76 -22.69
CA GLU A 274 11.12 11.25 -21.31
C GLU A 274 10.94 12.79 -21.23
N THR A 275 11.47 13.53 -22.20
CA THR A 275 11.39 15.00 -22.22
C THR A 275 10.00 15.54 -22.59
N THR A 276 9.16 14.72 -23.22
CA THR A 276 7.81 15.09 -23.65
C THR A 276 6.72 14.37 -22.90
N ALA A 277 7.07 13.46 -21.99
CA ALA A 277 6.14 12.59 -21.26
C ALA A 277 5.10 13.38 -20.45
N ASP A 278 5.51 14.44 -19.74
CA ASP A 278 4.60 15.28 -18.95
C ASP A 278 3.54 15.93 -19.86
N ALA A 279 3.97 16.56 -20.91
CA ALA A 279 3.04 17.17 -21.88
C ALA A 279 2.16 16.14 -22.58
N ALA A 280 2.60 14.90 -22.70
CA ALA A 280 1.78 13.81 -23.22
C ALA A 280 0.72 13.39 -22.19
N VAL A 281 1.06 13.26 -20.89
CA VAL A 281 0.11 12.99 -19.81
C VAL A 281 -0.94 14.07 -19.71
N ASP A 282 -0.57 15.35 -19.75
CA ASP A 282 -1.49 16.49 -19.66
C ASP A 282 -2.56 16.47 -20.76
N ARG A 283 -2.21 15.99 -21.95
CA ARG A 283 -3.11 15.86 -23.09
C ARG A 283 -4.02 14.64 -23.07
N LEU A 284 -3.79 13.67 -22.15
CA LEU A 284 -4.67 12.50 -22.06
C LEU A 284 -6.10 12.93 -21.68
N PRO A 285 -7.13 12.32 -22.26
CA PRO A 285 -8.52 12.55 -21.90
C PRO A 285 -8.89 11.75 -20.63
N LEU A 286 -8.16 11.99 -19.54
CA LEU A 286 -8.30 11.33 -18.25
C LEU A 286 -8.63 12.36 -17.18
N GLU A 287 -9.22 11.89 -16.09
CA GLU A 287 -9.42 12.72 -14.92
C GLU A 287 -8.12 13.24 -14.33
N GLU A 288 -8.16 14.44 -13.75
CA GLU A 288 -6.99 15.13 -13.20
C GLU A 288 -6.28 14.31 -12.12
N SER A 289 -7.05 13.62 -11.28
CA SER A 289 -6.50 12.73 -10.23
C SER A 289 -5.67 11.57 -10.80
N LEU A 290 -6.08 11.05 -11.97
CA LEU A 290 -5.35 9.98 -12.65
C LEU A 290 -4.10 10.51 -13.34
N LYS A 291 -4.14 11.72 -13.92
CA LYS A 291 -2.96 12.40 -14.48
C LYS A 291 -1.92 12.68 -13.40
N GLN A 292 -2.34 13.22 -12.24
CA GLN A 292 -1.43 13.47 -11.11
C GLN A 292 -0.76 12.18 -10.64
N ARG A 293 -1.49 11.06 -10.59
CA ARG A 293 -0.92 9.75 -10.28
C ARG A 293 0.10 9.31 -11.33
N LEU A 294 -0.20 9.49 -12.63
CA LEU A 294 0.75 9.19 -13.71
C LEU A 294 2.02 10.03 -13.59
N HIS A 295 1.92 11.35 -13.34
CA HIS A 295 3.08 12.20 -13.08
C HIS A 295 3.93 11.70 -11.93
N ALA A 296 3.30 11.27 -10.83
CA ALA A 296 4.01 10.70 -9.70
C ALA A 296 4.66 9.33 -10.01
N MET A 297 4.10 8.52 -10.92
CA MET A 297 4.69 7.25 -11.35
C MET A 297 5.86 7.43 -12.33
N LEU A 298 5.92 8.58 -13.01
CA LEU A 298 6.95 8.88 -14.01
C LEU A 298 8.34 9.16 -13.42
N ARG A 299 8.47 9.57 -12.16
CA ARG A 299 9.71 10.13 -11.63
C ARG A 299 9.93 9.88 -10.15
N ASN A 300 11.15 10.08 -9.70
CA ASN A 300 11.42 10.34 -8.29
C ASN A 300 10.67 11.61 -7.86
N THR A 301 10.15 11.65 -6.63
CA THR A 301 9.37 12.81 -6.17
C THR A 301 9.95 13.39 -4.89
N VAL A 302 9.82 14.70 -4.72
CA VAL A 302 10.28 15.45 -3.54
C VAL A 302 9.23 16.48 -3.14
N THR A 303 8.84 16.49 -1.86
CA THR A 303 7.84 17.40 -1.34
C THR A 303 8.30 17.96 0.01
N PRO A 304 8.60 19.27 0.13
CA PRO A 304 8.85 19.89 1.42
C PRO A 304 7.59 19.85 2.29
N THR A 305 7.71 19.34 3.53
CA THR A 305 6.56 19.14 4.43
C THR A 305 6.67 19.91 5.74
N VAL A 306 7.89 20.21 6.18
CA VAL A 306 8.14 20.98 7.41
C VAL A 306 9.19 22.05 7.15
N LEU A 307 8.98 23.25 7.69
CA LEU A 307 9.92 24.36 7.63
C LEU A 307 10.14 24.92 9.03
N LYS A 308 11.41 25.10 9.43
CA LYS A 308 11.80 25.70 10.72
C LYS A 308 12.91 26.71 10.51
N ALA A 309 12.72 27.93 11.00
CA ALA A 309 13.73 28.97 10.94
C ALA A 309 13.42 30.10 11.91
N GLY A 310 14.46 30.56 12.61
CA GLY A 310 14.37 31.69 13.54
C GLY A 310 13.42 31.49 14.73
N SER A 311 13.55 32.37 15.74
CA SER A 311 12.69 32.35 16.94
C SER A 311 12.24 33.74 17.36
N GLN A 312 12.91 34.79 16.84
CA GLN A 312 12.62 36.19 17.19
C GLN A 312 12.63 37.08 15.94
N ILE A 313 11.65 37.97 15.82
CA ILE A 313 11.45 38.81 14.63
C ILE A 313 12.61 39.75 14.33
N ASN A 314 13.36 40.18 15.34
CA ASN A 314 14.47 41.13 15.22
C ASN A 314 15.85 40.47 15.11
N VAL A 315 15.91 39.13 14.97
CA VAL A 315 17.16 38.36 14.90
C VAL A 315 17.23 37.58 13.58
N ILE A 316 18.29 37.76 12.81
CA ILE A 316 18.64 36.94 11.67
C ILE A 316 19.21 35.62 12.21
N PRO A 317 18.60 34.45 11.93
CA PRO A 317 19.07 33.17 12.46
C PRO A 317 20.35 32.67 11.77
N SER A 318 21.15 31.89 12.48
CA SER A 318 22.36 31.25 11.96
C SER A 318 22.05 30.02 11.07
N GLU A 319 20.85 29.44 11.20
CA GLU A 319 20.43 28.27 10.44
C GLU A 319 18.95 28.32 10.09
N ALA A 320 18.60 27.60 9.01
CA ALA A 320 17.22 27.31 8.62
C ALA A 320 17.15 25.87 8.07
N GLU A 321 16.08 25.14 8.38
CA GLU A 321 15.92 23.76 7.92
C GLU A 321 14.53 23.48 7.35
N ALA A 322 14.48 22.55 6.39
CA ALA A 322 13.26 21.95 5.89
C ALA A 322 13.35 20.42 5.95
N LEU A 323 12.24 19.76 6.27
CA LEU A 323 12.08 18.33 6.07
C LEU A 323 11.36 18.08 4.75
N VAL A 324 11.89 17.12 3.99
CA VAL A 324 11.40 16.79 2.66
C VAL A 324 11.04 15.30 2.60
N ASP A 325 9.83 15.00 2.17
CA ASP A 325 9.42 13.64 1.80
C ASP A 325 9.91 13.38 0.38
N GLY A 326 10.96 12.57 0.26
CA GLY A 326 11.50 12.08 -1.00
C GLY A 326 11.05 10.64 -1.24
N ARG A 327 10.75 10.32 -2.50
CA ARG A 327 10.34 8.96 -2.93
C ARG A 327 11.08 8.58 -4.19
N ASN A 328 11.81 7.45 -4.17
CA ASN A 328 12.57 6.94 -5.30
C ASN A 328 11.87 5.79 -6.01
N LEU A 329 12.04 5.73 -7.32
CA LEU A 329 11.52 4.69 -8.18
C LEU A 329 12.30 3.36 -8.00
N PRO A 330 11.69 2.20 -8.37
CA PRO A 330 12.41 0.95 -8.53
C PRO A 330 13.68 1.10 -9.37
N GLY A 331 14.76 0.44 -8.93
CA GLY A 331 16.08 0.56 -9.55
C GLY A 331 16.92 1.74 -9.05
N TRP A 332 16.35 2.64 -8.25
CA TRP A 332 17.05 3.80 -7.69
C TRP A 332 17.49 3.56 -6.25
N THR A 333 18.75 3.79 -5.96
CA THR A 333 19.27 3.83 -4.60
C THR A 333 19.09 5.23 -3.98
N PRO A 334 19.11 5.37 -2.65
CA PRO A 334 19.11 6.69 -2.02
C PRO A 334 20.27 7.59 -2.48
N ALA A 335 21.43 7.01 -2.77
CA ALA A 335 22.59 7.76 -3.27
C ALA A 335 22.35 8.33 -4.68
N MET A 336 21.83 7.51 -5.61
CA MET A 336 21.48 7.96 -6.96
C MET A 336 20.40 9.06 -6.92
N PHE A 337 19.40 8.89 -6.04
CA PHE A 337 18.36 9.90 -5.85
C PHE A 337 18.94 11.24 -5.36
N LEU A 338 19.84 11.22 -4.39
CA LEU A 338 20.46 12.45 -3.89
C LEU A 338 21.36 13.11 -4.93
N GLU A 339 22.04 12.35 -5.77
CA GLU A 339 22.84 12.88 -6.87
C GLU A 339 21.95 13.60 -7.90
N GLU A 340 20.84 12.97 -8.29
CA GLU A 340 19.84 13.58 -9.18
C GLU A 340 19.28 14.87 -8.57
N LEU A 341 18.86 14.84 -7.31
CA LEU A 341 18.36 16.02 -6.61
C LEU A 341 19.40 17.14 -6.59
N ARG A 342 20.65 16.84 -6.26
CA ARG A 342 21.74 17.82 -6.22
C ARG A 342 22.03 18.45 -7.58
N SER A 343 21.87 17.71 -8.68
CA SER A 343 22.03 18.26 -10.02
C SER A 343 21.06 19.41 -10.32
N VAL A 344 19.91 19.46 -9.64
CA VAL A 344 18.87 20.47 -9.84
C VAL A 344 18.94 21.58 -8.78
N ILE A 345 19.05 21.21 -7.50
CA ILE A 345 19.03 22.22 -6.41
C ILE A 345 20.39 22.83 -6.11
N GLY A 346 21.49 22.17 -6.50
CA GLY A 346 22.87 22.57 -6.22
C GLY A 346 23.44 21.93 -4.95
N HIS A 347 24.64 22.38 -4.55
CA HIS A 347 25.41 21.83 -3.42
C HIS A 347 25.50 22.75 -2.20
N GLU A 348 24.78 23.87 -2.21
CA GLU A 348 24.90 24.92 -1.19
C GLU A 348 24.29 24.55 0.17
N ALA A 349 23.45 23.51 0.23
CA ALA A 349 22.82 23.06 1.45
C ALA A 349 23.39 21.72 1.95
N GLU A 350 23.42 21.58 3.26
CA GLU A 350 23.61 20.29 3.90
C GLU A 350 22.35 19.44 3.73
N ILE A 351 22.51 18.20 3.28
CA ILE A 351 21.41 17.23 3.18
C ILE A 351 21.75 16.03 4.07
N THR A 352 20.84 15.73 5.00
CA THR A 352 20.93 14.56 5.90
C THR A 352 19.78 13.63 5.63
N LEU A 353 20.05 12.36 5.26
CA LEU A 353 19.05 11.32 5.09
C LEU A 353 18.38 10.94 6.43
N LEU A 354 17.08 10.66 6.36
CA LEU A 354 16.25 10.22 7.46
C LEU A 354 15.57 8.92 7.05
N ASP A 355 15.95 7.81 7.67
CA ASP A 355 15.32 6.48 7.54
C ASP A 355 14.95 6.09 6.08
N PRO A 356 15.93 5.85 5.20
CA PRO A 356 15.68 5.48 3.82
C PRO A 356 15.20 4.02 3.71
N SER A 357 14.25 3.77 2.81
CA SER A 357 13.83 2.41 2.43
C SER A 357 14.13 2.13 0.97
N THR A 358 14.26 0.84 0.65
CA THR A 358 14.51 0.39 -0.73
C THR A 358 13.17 0.26 -1.46
N PRO A 359 13.05 0.77 -2.70
CA PRO A 359 11.89 0.52 -3.54
C PRO A 359 11.85 -0.95 -3.95
N LEU A 360 10.68 -1.43 -4.33
CA LEU A 360 10.50 -2.81 -4.79
C LEU A 360 9.85 -2.85 -6.18
N GLU A 361 10.16 -3.90 -6.93
CA GLU A 361 9.49 -4.24 -8.19
C GLU A 361 9.48 -5.77 -8.33
N ALA A 362 8.29 -6.34 -8.49
CA ALA A 362 8.06 -7.76 -8.70
C ALA A 362 7.83 -8.06 -10.19
N ASP A 363 7.96 -9.34 -10.57
CA ASP A 363 7.79 -9.77 -11.94
C ASP A 363 6.33 -9.64 -12.41
N LEU A 364 6.10 -8.99 -13.55
CA LEU A 364 4.78 -8.80 -14.16
C LEU A 364 4.18 -10.10 -14.75
N GLN A 365 4.95 -11.18 -14.82
CA GLN A 365 4.56 -12.47 -15.42
C GLN A 365 4.67 -13.64 -14.43
N SER A 366 4.53 -13.37 -13.13
CA SER A 366 4.59 -14.44 -12.11
C SER A 366 3.36 -15.34 -12.12
N PRO A 367 3.47 -16.58 -11.63
CA PRO A 367 2.33 -17.46 -11.45
C PRO A 367 1.25 -16.85 -10.53
N LEU A 368 1.64 -16.11 -9.48
CA LEU A 368 0.67 -15.45 -8.59
C LEU A 368 -0.09 -14.34 -9.32
N PHE A 369 0.61 -13.49 -10.08
CA PHE A 369 -0.05 -12.44 -10.87
C PHE A 369 -1.01 -13.03 -11.92
N ASN A 370 -0.64 -14.16 -12.53
CA ASN A 370 -1.53 -14.86 -13.47
C ASN A 370 -2.77 -15.39 -12.76
N SER A 371 -2.64 -16.02 -11.57
CA SER A 371 -3.80 -16.47 -10.78
C SER A 371 -4.75 -15.30 -10.45
N ILE A 372 -4.21 -14.13 -10.08
CA ILE A 372 -5.03 -12.92 -9.84
C ILE A 372 -5.79 -12.51 -11.11
N LYS A 373 -5.12 -12.47 -12.26
CA LYS A 373 -5.75 -12.12 -13.55
C LYS A 373 -6.89 -13.06 -13.92
N ASP A 374 -6.64 -14.37 -13.79
CA ASP A 374 -7.59 -15.39 -14.19
C ASP A 374 -8.86 -15.34 -13.33
N VAL A 375 -8.69 -15.25 -12.00
CA VAL A 375 -9.81 -15.16 -11.06
C VAL A 375 -10.59 -13.84 -11.25
N LEU A 376 -9.90 -12.71 -11.43
CA LEU A 376 -10.59 -11.44 -11.71
C LEU A 376 -11.42 -11.51 -12.99
N ASN A 377 -10.90 -12.12 -14.06
CA ASN A 377 -11.63 -12.28 -15.31
C ASN A 377 -12.86 -13.21 -15.18
N GLU A 378 -12.82 -14.18 -14.27
CA GLU A 378 -13.97 -15.04 -13.97
C GLU A 378 -15.07 -14.29 -13.19
N HIS A 379 -14.68 -13.42 -12.23
CA HIS A 379 -15.59 -12.70 -11.35
C HIS A 379 -16.09 -11.35 -11.90
N ASP A 380 -15.35 -10.76 -12.82
CA ASP A 380 -15.72 -9.52 -13.54
C ASP A 380 -15.32 -9.63 -15.02
N PRO A 381 -16.08 -10.43 -15.82
CA PRO A 381 -15.76 -10.65 -17.23
C PRO A 381 -15.68 -9.33 -18.02
N GLY A 382 -14.57 -9.18 -18.75
CA GLY A 382 -14.28 -7.98 -19.52
C GLY A 382 -13.53 -6.89 -18.73
N ALA A 383 -13.25 -7.06 -17.47
CA ALA A 383 -12.30 -6.22 -16.74
C ALA A 383 -10.84 -6.64 -17.04
N THR A 384 -9.90 -5.76 -16.76
CA THR A 384 -8.47 -6.02 -16.99
C THR A 384 -7.67 -5.79 -15.71
N ALA A 385 -6.94 -6.82 -15.24
CA ALA A 385 -5.92 -6.63 -14.23
C ALA A 385 -4.67 -6.01 -14.86
N ILE A 386 -4.16 -4.95 -14.24
CA ILE A 386 -3.00 -4.19 -14.72
C ILE A 386 -1.96 -4.05 -13.61
N PRO A 387 -0.64 -4.11 -13.94
CA PRO A 387 0.40 -3.85 -12.95
C PRO A 387 0.31 -2.38 -12.50
N PHE A 388 0.67 -2.11 -11.25
CA PHE A 388 0.58 -0.77 -10.66
C PHE A 388 1.81 -0.46 -9.81
N LEU A 389 2.31 0.78 -9.90
CA LEU A 389 3.35 1.33 -9.03
C LEU A 389 2.67 2.14 -7.91
N LEU A 390 2.74 1.64 -6.69
CA LEU A 390 2.33 2.39 -5.51
C LEU A 390 3.36 3.51 -5.24
N THR A 391 2.88 4.74 -5.09
CA THR A 391 3.72 5.91 -4.81
C THR A 391 3.98 6.12 -3.31
N GLY A 392 3.21 5.42 -2.46
CA GLY A 392 3.41 5.30 -1.01
C GLY A 392 4.44 4.22 -0.66
N GLY A 393 4.44 3.80 0.60
CA GLY A 393 5.25 2.70 1.11
C GLY A 393 4.41 1.82 2.01
N THR A 394 4.70 0.53 2.07
CA THR A 394 4.01 -0.47 2.90
C THR A 394 5.02 -1.31 3.67
N ASP A 395 4.55 -2.26 4.48
CA ASP A 395 5.40 -3.25 5.15
C ASP A 395 6.15 -4.20 4.18
N ALA A 396 5.81 -4.20 2.89
CA ALA A 396 6.54 -4.91 1.86
C ALA A 396 8.04 -4.59 1.86
N LYS A 397 8.43 -3.35 2.19
CA LYS A 397 9.83 -2.90 2.37
C LYS A 397 10.65 -3.74 3.36
N HIS A 398 9.99 -4.35 4.33
CA HIS A 398 10.64 -5.21 5.32
C HIS A 398 10.74 -6.65 4.81
N VAL A 399 9.63 -7.22 4.33
CA VAL A 399 9.51 -8.62 3.93
C VAL A 399 10.33 -8.95 2.67
N THR A 400 10.47 -8.01 1.75
CA THR A 400 11.32 -8.17 0.56
C THR A 400 12.80 -8.39 0.88
N LYS A 401 13.27 -8.02 2.08
CA LYS A 401 14.64 -8.32 2.57
C LYS A 401 14.90 -9.82 2.71
N LEU A 402 13.83 -10.63 2.84
CA LEU A 402 13.90 -12.10 2.87
C LEU A 402 13.88 -12.72 1.47
N GLY A 403 13.85 -11.93 0.40
CA GLY A 403 13.73 -12.39 -0.98
C GLY A 403 12.31 -12.67 -1.44
N THR A 404 11.30 -12.36 -0.61
CA THR A 404 9.88 -12.54 -0.93
C THR A 404 9.44 -11.53 -2.00
N LYS A 405 8.72 -12.00 -3.01
CA LYS A 405 8.13 -11.17 -4.07
C LYS A 405 6.73 -10.74 -3.62
N VAL A 406 6.53 -9.45 -3.38
CA VAL A 406 5.28 -8.91 -2.83
C VAL A 406 4.41 -8.32 -3.93
N TYR A 407 3.12 -8.65 -3.90
CA TYR A 407 2.08 -8.09 -4.75
C TYR A 407 1.00 -7.47 -3.87
N GLY A 408 0.63 -6.21 -4.13
CA GLY A 408 -0.49 -5.58 -3.43
C GLY A 408 -1.80 -5.91 -4.13
N PHE A 409 -2.71 -6.57 -3.40
CA PHE A 409 -4.00 -6.99 -3.94
C PHE A 409 -5.07 -7.09 -2.86
N VAL A 410 -5.83 -6.01 -2.68
CA VAL A 410 -7.03 -5.94 -1.83
C VAL A 410 -8.26 -5.92 -2.74
N PRO A 411 -8.82 -7.08 -3.11
CA PRO A 411 -9.89 -7.12 -4.09
C PRO A 411 -11.14 -6.39 -3.59
N GLY A 412 -11.58 -5.41 -4.39
CA GLY A 412 -12.77 -4.62 -4.12
C GLY A 412 -13.49 -4.27 -5.40
N LEU A 413 -14.81 -4.42 -5.42
CA LEU A 413 -15.64 -4.03 -6.58
C LEU A 413 -15.50 -2.54 -6.86
N TYR A 414 -15.46 -2.21 -8.14
CA TYR A 414 -15.68 -0.84 -8.55
C TYR A 414 -17.14 -0.45 -8.21
N ALA A 415 -17.28 0.49 -7.30
CA ALA A 415 -18.58 0.96 -6.81
C ALA A 415 -18.92 2.39 -7.26
N GLY A 416 -18.20 2.91 -8.26
CA GLY A 416 -18.33 4.29 -8.72
C GLY A 416 -17.33 5.23 -8.04
N GLU A 417 -17.36 6.52 -8.44
CA GLU A 417 -16.44 7.52 -7.92
C GLU A 417 -16.64 7.78 -6.43
N GLY A 418 -15.57 7.77 -5.67
CA GLY A 418 -15.51 8.32 -4.30
C GLY A 418 -15.32 7.33 -3.16
N GLU A 419 -15.50 6.01 -3.31
CA GLU A 419 -15.30 5.06 -2.20
C GLU A 419 -13.82 4.91 -1.82
N GLY A 420 -12.92 4.72 -2.78
CA GLY A 420 -11.47 4.59 -2.52
C GLY A 420 -10.75 5.87 -2.07
N ARG A 421 -11.45 7.01 -2.05
CA ARG A 421 -10.87 8.30 -1.61
C ARG A 421 -11.01 8.56 -0.11
N ARG A 422 -11.52 7.59 0.67
CA ARG A 422 -11.81 7.76 2.11
C ARG A 422 -10.73 7.19 3.03
N VAL A 423 -9.68 6.60 2.49
CA VAL A 423 -8.50 6.21 3.26
C VAL A 423 -7.96 7.43 4.02
N HIS A 424 -7.71 7.29 5.31
CA HIS A 424 -7.29 8.35 6.23
C HIS A 424 -8.27 9.54 6.40
N SER A 425 -9.45 9.48 5.77
CA SER A 425 -10.48 10.53 5.88
C SER A 425 -11.48 10.25 7.01
N HIS A 426 -12.33 11.24 7.30
CA HIS A 426 -13.49 11.04 8.17
C HIS A 426 -14.53 10.18 7.45
N ASP A 427 -15.35 9.45 8.23
CA ASP A 427 -16.36 8.52 7.70
C ASP A 427 -15.77 7.48 6.74
N GLU A 428 -14.55 7.01 7.05
CA GLU A 428 -13.96 5.86 6.38
C GLU A 428 -14.89 4.67 6.48
N ARG A 429 -15.13 3.98 5.36
CA ARG A 429 -16.11 2.90 5.30
C ARG A 429 -15.85 1.98 4.13
N VAL A 430 -16.21 0.71 4.28
CA VAL A 430 -16.16 -0.29 3.21
C VAL A 430 -17.56 -0.74 2.83
N SER A 431 -17.85 -0.91 1.55
CA SER A 431 -19.11 -1.46 1.07
C SER A 431 -19.23 -2.94 1.47
N VAL A 432 -20.36 -3.32 2.10
CA VAL A 432 -20.67 -4.73 2.43
C VAL A 432 -20.61 -5.60 1.19
N ARG A 433 -21.17 -5.12 0.06
CA ARG A 433 -21.15 -5.84 -1.22
C ARG A 433 -19.73 -6.03 -1.73
N SER A 434 -18.89 -5.00 -1.63
CA SER A 434 -17.48 -5.06 -2.06
C SER A 434 -16.69 -6.04 -1.18
N LEU A 435 -16.90 -6.00 0.15
CA LEU A 435 -16.29 -6.94 1.08
C LEU A 435 -16.64 -8.40 0.77
N HIS A 436 -17.94 -8.70 0.54
CA HIS A 436 -18.40 -10.05 0.20
C HIS A 436 -17.84 -10.56 -1.12
N TRP A 437 -17.76 -9.69 -2.13
CA TRP A 437 -17.11 -10.03 -3.39
C TRP A 437 -15.60 -10.21 -3.22
N GLY A 438 -14.97 -9.32 -2.46
CA GLY A 438 -13.51 -9.31 -2.24
C GLY A 438 -13.03 -10.57 -1.52
N VAL A 439 -13.69 -11.02 -0.46
CA VAL A 439 -13.30 -12.25 0.25
C VAL A 439 -13.40 -13.49 -0.65
N ARG A 440 -14.38 -13.54 -1.52
CA ARG A 440 -14.52 -14.62 -2.49
C ARG A 440 -13.38 -14.63 -3.50
N VAL A 441 -13.09 -13.49 -4.10
CA VAL A 441 -11.98 -13.34 -5.07
C VAL A 441 -10.64 -13.67 -4.41
N LEU A 442 -10.39 -13.16 -3.21
CA LEU A 442 -9.15 -13.43 -2.49
C LEU A 442 -8.99 -14.92 -2.20
N TYR A 443 -10.03 -15.56 -1.68
CA TYR A 443 -10.01 -17.00 -1.43
C TYR A 443 -9.70 -17.81 -2.69
N GLU A 444 -10.36 -17.53 -3.81
CA GLU A 444 -10.16 -18.28 -5.05
C GLU A 444 -8.76 -18.05 -5.64
N VAL A 445 -8.19 -16.83 -5.52
CA VAL A 445 -6.79 -16.56 -5.89
C VAL A 445 -5.84 -17.39 -5.04
N VAL A 446 -6.01 -17.38 -3.72
CA VAL A 446 -5.14 -18.10 -2.78
C VAL A 446 -5.28 -19.60 -2.93
N GLU A 447 -6.51 -20.09 -3.03
CA GLU A 447 -6.81 -21.52 -3.21
C GLU A 447 -6.18 -22.06 -4.50
N ARG A 448 -6.41 -21.39 -5.64
CA ARG A 448 -5.83 -21.77 -6.95
C ARG A 448 -4.30 -21.75 -6.91
N PHE A 449 -3.71 -20.70 -6.38
CA PHE A 449 -2.25 -20.56 -6.32
C PHE A 449 -1.61 -21.55 -5.33
N ALA A 450 -2.26 -21.83 -4.20
CA ALA A 450 -1.71 -22.69 -3.17
C ALA A 450 -1.94 -24.18 -3.45
N SER A 451 -3.02 -24.56 -4.13
CA SER A 451 -3.28 -25.94 -4.55
C SER A 451 -2.55 -26.29 -5.86
N GLY A 452 -2.19 -25.29 -6.68
CA GLY A 452 -1.61 -25.47 -8.01
C GLY A 452 -2.62 -26.07 -9.00
N ALA A 453 -3.89 -25.70 -8.83
CA ALA A 453 -5.00 -26.08 -9.70
C ALA A 453 -5.04 -25.27 -10.98
#